data_cbc49635175ae8be54680e594e24acd9
#
_entry.id   cbc49635175ae8be54680e594e24acd9
#
_cell.length_a   1.000
_cell.length_b   1.000
_cell.length_c   1.000
_cell.angle_alpha   90.00
_cell.angle_beta   90.00
_cell.angle_gamma   90.00
#
_symmetry.space_group_name_H-M   'P 1'
#
loop_
_entity.id
_entity.type
_entity.pdbx_description
1 polymer ?
#
loop_
_entity_poly.entity_id
_entity_poly.type
_entity_poly.pdbx_seq_one_letter_code
_entity_poly.pdbx_strand_id
1 'polypeptide(L)'
;VVSAATSYLVQGDLSEAQIERIARELLVDSVVERAVIAPAGNPRLVDAAEAWVDAAGRELKVVQVLPKPGVMDPVAQSAQSAIAELGLQADAVRTSRKYWLAELSDEQLKLLCGKVLANDAIEQVVVGSLPFDHLELGSAYQFNLVTVPLRSLDDAALAKLSIEGQLYLSLVEMQTIQAHFRQLDRDPTDIELETIAQTWSEHCSHKTLGGRIAYRGPEGERRFDNMLKETIFAATNEIRRSLGDSDWCVSVFADNAGVVRFDDQFNLCFKVETHNHPSALEPYGGANTGVGGVIRDTLGTGLGAKPICNTDVFCFAPPDTPLSEVPAGALSPKRVMQGVVAGVRDYGNRMGIPTVNGAIYFDRRYLGNPLVYCGTSPSARFRWATSPWPSAGAPAATASTVPRSVPPN
;
A
#
# COMPACT_ATOMS: atom_id res chain seq x y z
N VAL A 1 -28.09 4.52 4.57
CA VAL A 1 -27.74 5.74 3.81
C VAL A 1 -28.95 6.15 3.01
N VAL A 2 -29.40 7.37 3.17
CA VAL A 2 -30.50 7.95 2.40
C VAL A 2 -29.93 8.63 1.15
N SER A 3 -28.82 9.35 1.31
CA SER A 3 -28.14 10.05 0.21
C SER A 3 -26.63 10.12 0.47
N ALA A 4 -25.86 10.33 -0.59
CA ALA A 4 -24.43 10.56 -0.51
C ALA A 4 -23.99 11.62 -1.52
N ALA A 5 -22.91 12.33 -1.19
CA ALA A 5 -22.28 13.31 -2.07
C ALA A 5 -20.76 13.30 -1.90
N THR A 6 -20.06 13.70 -2.94
CA THR A 6 -18.64 14.09 -2.88
C THR A 6 -18.55 15.59 -2.62
N SER A 7 -17.61 16.00 -1.79
CA SER A 7 -17.37 17.41 -1.52
C SER A 7 -15.91 17.76 -1.78
N TYR A 8 -15.70 18.97 -2.27
CA TYR A 8 -14.38 19.58 -2.41
C TYR A 8 -14.34 20.79 -1.49
N LEU A 9 -13.38 20.81 -0.60
CA LEU A 9 -13.06 21.93 0.26
C LEU A 9 -11.92 22.70 -0.41
N VAL A 10 -12.18 23.93 -0.82
CA VAL A 10 -11.19 24.76 -1.52
C VAL A 10 -10.90 25.96 -0.65
N GLN A 11 -9.63 26.18 -0.34
CA GLN A 11 -9.13 27.33 0.39
C GLN A 11 -8.27 28.21 -0.52
N GLY A 12 -8.44 29.51 -0.45
CA GLY A 12 -7.69 30.48 -1.23
C GLY A 12 -8.41 31.83 -1.29
N ASP A 13 -7.73 32.83 -1.83
CA ASP A 13 -8.33 34.14 -2.12
C ASP A 13 -9.08 34.07 -3.46
N LEU A 14 -10.28 33.48 -3.41
CA LEU A 14 -11.13 33.23 -4.55
C LEU A 14 -12.50 33.90 -4.39
N SER A 15 -12.89 34.66 -5.38
CA SER A 15 -14.24 35.23 -5.42
C SER A 15 -15.31 34.18 -5.64
N GLU A 16 -16.55 34.45 -5.26
CA GLU A 16 -17.69 33.55 -5.46
C GLU A 16 -17.84 33.14 -6.94
N ALA A 17 -17.69 34.07 -7.87
CA ALA A 17 -17.74 33.78 -9.30
C ALA A 17 -16.61 32.82 -9.77
N GLN A 18 -15.44 32.91 -9.16
CA GLN A 18 -14.32 31.97 -9.44
C GLN A 18 -14.61 30.58 -8.87
N ILE A 19 -15.17 30.48 -7.67
CA ILE A 19 -15.61 29.22 -7.10
C ILE A 19 -16.73 28.57 -7.93
N GLU A 20 -17.72 29.36 -8.38
CA GLU A 20 -18.76 28.84 -9.29
C GLU A 20 -18.17 28.36 -10.62
N ARG A 21 -17.16 29.04 -11.14
CA ARG A 21 -16.46 28.61 -12.35
C ARG A 21 -15.72 27.29 -12.13
N ILE A 22 -14.97 27.15 -11.03
CA ILE A 22 -14.29 25.89 -10.64
C ILE A 22 -15.30 24.77 -10.54
N ALA A 23 -16.40 24.97 -9.83
CA ALA A 23 -17.42 23.95 -9.67
C ALA A 23 -17.99 23.48 -11.01
N ARG A 24 -18.41 24.40 -11.85
CA ARG A 24 -19.09 24.10 -13.11
C ARG A 24 -18.18 23.57 -14.21
N GLU A 25 -16.95 24.09 -14.33
CA GLU A 25 -16.04 23.73 -15.42
C GLU A 25 -15.16 22.53 -15.08
N LEU A 26 -14.98 22.23 -13.78
CA LEU A 26 -14.00 21.24 -13.35
C LEU A 26 -14.58 20.13 -12.45
N LEU A 27 -15.43 20.45 -11.48
CA LEU A 27 -15.74 19.52 -10.39
C LEU A 27 -17.11 18.84 -10.53
N VAL A 28 -18.00 19.33 -11.37
CA VAL A 28 -19.39 18.88 -11.46
C VAL A 28 -19.73 18.44 -12.88
N ASP A 29 -20.23 17.24 -13.02
CA ASP A 29 -20.91 16.82 -14.25
C ASP A 29 -22.35 17.36 -14.25
N SER A 30 -22.56 18.46 -14.98
CA SER A 30 -23.84 19.16 -15.02
C SER A 30 -25.01 18.35 -15.61
N VAL A 31 -24.73 17.18 -16.22
CA VAL A 31 -25.76 16.29 -16.77
C VAL A 31 -26.36 15.39 -15.67
N VAL A 32 -25.52 14.91 -14.75
CA VAL A 32 -25.91 13.90 -13.75
C VAL A 32 -25.72 14.37 -12.31
N GLU A 33 -25.10 15.52 -12.07
CA GLU A 33 -24.80 16.04 -10.75
C GLU A 33 -25.36 17.43 -10.51
N ARG A 34 -25.58 17.75 -9.24
CA ARG A 34 -25.92 19.09 -8.76
C ARG A 34 -24.92 19.51 -7.71
N ALA A 35 -24.44 20.75 -7.79
CA ALA A 35 -23.57 21.35 -6.79
C ALA A 35 -24.34 22.22 -5.80
N VAL A 36 -23.91 22.17 -4.56
CA VAL A 36 -24.22 23.18 -3.53
C VAL A 36 -22.93 23.86 -3.17
N ILE A 37 -22.84 25.16 -3.43
CA ILE A 37 -21.66 25.99 -3.16
C ILE A 37 -21.99 26.92 -2.01
N ALA A 38 -21.15 26.88 -0.97
CA ALA A 38 -21.26 27.77 0.17
C ALA A 38 -19.94 27.79 0.95
N PRO A 39 -19.66 28.81 1.78
CA PRO A 39 -18.55 28.81 2.73
C PRO A 39 -18.60 27.58 3.67
N ALA A 40 -17.43 27.10 4.09
CA ALA A 40 -17.34 26.00 5.07
C ALA A 40 -18.15 26.35 6.34
N GLY A 41 -18.81 25.37 6.93
CA GLY A 41 -19.68 25.58 8.11
C GLY A 41 -21.09 26.11 7.78
N ASN A 42 -21.37 26.52 6.55
CA ASN A 42 -22.71 27.00 6.20
C ASN A 42 -23.76 25.86 6.31
N PRO A 43 -24.92 26.09 6.97
CA PRO A 43 -25.97 25.08 7.12
C PRO A 43 -26.44 24.45 5.82
N ARG A 44 -26.48 25.19 4.72
CA ARG A 44 -26.84 24.66 3.38
C ARG A 44 -25.98 23.47 2.94
N LEU A 45 -24.75 23.33 3.47
CA LEU A 45 -23.87 22.21 3.15
C LEU A 45 -24.24 20.93 3.89
N VAL A 46 -25.06 21.00 4.94
CA VAL A 46 -25.53 19.83 5.70
C VAL A 46 -26.99 19.50 5.42
N ASP A 47 -27.72 20.43 4.81
CA ASP A 47 -29.09 20.17 4.40
C ASP A 47 -29.11 19.09 3.32
N ALA A 48 -30.02 18.13 3.46
CA ALA A 48 -30.30 17.17 2.39
C ALA A 48 -30.97 17.91 1.22
N ALA A 49 -30.63 17.54 -0.01
CA ALA A 49 -31.36 18.07 -1.15
C ALA A 49 -32.87 17.75 -1.00
N GLU A 50 -33.77 18.70 -1.33
CA GLU A 50 -35.20 18.58 -1.14
C GLU A 50 -35.81 17.28 -1.67
N ALA A 51 -35.25 16.69 -2.71
CA ALA A 51 -35.65 15.40 -3.28
C ALA A 51 -35.36 14.17 -2.40
N TRP A 52 -34.60 14.32 -1.30
CA TRP A 52 -34.09 13.23 -0.48
C TRP A 52 -34.55 13.32 0.99
N VAL A 53 -35.44 14.24 1.30
CA VAL A 53 -36.07 14.25 2.62
C VAL A 53 -36.89 12.98 2.73
N ASP A 54 -36.61 12.18 3.77
CA ASP A 54 -37.43 11.01 4.06
C ASP A 54 -38.90 11.40 4.06
N ALA A 55 -39.73 10.69 3.27
CA ALA A 55 -41.14 10.90 3.19
C ALA A 55 -41.87 10.85 4.58
N ALA A 56 -41.16 10.40 5.62
CA ALA A 56 -41.66 10.36 7.00
C ALA A 56 -41.24 11.59 7.85
N GLY A 57 -40.55 12.60 7.28
CA GLY A 57 -40.14 13.82 8.00
C GLY A 57 -39.09 13.60 9.10
N ARG A 58 -38.31 12.53 9.02
CA ARG A 58 -37.29 12.21 10.03
C ARG A 58 -36.05 13.05 9.84
N GLU A 59 -35.47 13.50 10.94
CA GLU A 59 -34.20 14.22 10.96
C GLU A 59 -33.05 13.29 10.50
N LEU A 60 -32.27 13.71 9.49
CA LEU A 60 -31.16 12.96 8.97
C LEU A 60 -29.86 13.36 9.68
N LYS A 61 -29.11 12.37 10.14
CA LYS A 61 -27.73 12.60 10.62
C LYS A 61 -26.77 12.72 9.42
N VAL A 62 -26.00 13.79 9.39
CA VAL A 62 -24.96 14.00 8.36
C VAL A 62 -23.63 13.47 8.89
N VAL A 63 -22.98 12.64 8.09
CA VAL A 63 -21.62 12.11 8.37
C VAL A 63 -20.72 12.52 7.23
N GLN A 64 -19.60 13.12 7.57
CA GLN A 64 -18.58 13.53 6.63
C GLN A 64 -17.30 12.73 6.92
N VAL A 65 -16.74 12.11 5.87
CA VAL A 65 -15.52 11.32 5.93
C VAL A 65 -14.46 11.98 5.07
N LEU A 66 -13.34 12.32 5.66
CA LEU A 66 -12.24 13.01 4.98
C LEU A 66 -10.90 12.42 5.39
N PRO A 67 -9.85 12.52 4.55
CA PRO A 67 -8.51 12.07 4.91
C PRO A 67 -8.01 12.78 6.19
N LYS A 68 -7.27 12.06 7.02
CA LYS A 68 -6.57 12.67 8.16
C LYS A 68 -5.53 13.68 7.68
N PRO A 69 -5.18 14.70 8.49
CA PRO A 69 -4.04 15.56 8.22
C PRO A 69 -2.77 14.74 7.96
N GLY A 70 -2.01 15.10 6.91
CA GLY A 70 -0.82 14.36 6.48
C GLY A 70 -1.07 13.15 5.56
N VAL A 71 -2.31 12.66 5.47
CA VAL A 71 -2.65 11.64 4.48
C VAL A 71 -2.79 12.27 3.09
N MET A 72 -2.17 11.63 2.10
CA MET A 72 -2.25 12.07 0.71
C MET A 72 -3.67 11.98 0.18
N ASP A 73 -4.11 13.02 -0.52
CA ASP A 73 -5.40 13.09 -1.21
C ASP A 73 -5.15 13.32 -2.71
N PRO A 74 -4.99 12.26 -3.53
CA PRO A 74 -4.64 12.38 -4.94
C PRO A 74 -5.72 13.10 -5.77
N VAL A 75 -6.98 12.98 -5.37
CA VAL A 75 -8.10 13.65 -6.05
C VAL A 75 -8.03 15.16 -5.80
N ALA A 76 -7.76 15.55 -4.56
CA ALA A 76 -7.56 16.95 -4.20
C ALA A 76 -6.35 17.56 -4.92
N GLN A 77 -5.23 16.83 -5.01
CA GLN A 77 -4.03 17.28 -5.75
C GLN A 77 -4.33 17.48 -7.24
N SER A 78 -5.05 16.54 -7.85
CA SER A 78 -5.47 16.66 -9.25
C SER A 78 -6.40 17.85 -9.46
N ALA A 79 -7.36 18.04 -8.55
CA ALA A 79 -8.26 19.20 -8.60
C ALA A 79 -7.49 20.52 -8.43
N GLN A 80 -6.54 20.59 -7.50
CA GLN A 80 -5.71 21.78 -7.30
C GLN A 80 -4.87 22.11 -8.54
N SER A 81 -4.27 21.10 -9.19
CA SER A 81 -3.53 21.28 -10.44
C SER A 81 -4.44 21.78 -11.57
N ALA A 82 -5.62 21.21 -11.71
CA ALA A 82 -6.57 21.63 -12.73
C ALA A 82 -7.14 23.05 -12.47
N ILE A 83 -7.31 23.46 -11.21
CA ILE A 83 -7.64 24.85 -10.84
C ILE A 83 -6.54 25.80 -11.31
N ALA A 84 -5.28 25.42 -11.17
CA ALA A 84 -4.15 26.22 -11.65
C ALA A 84 -4.15 26.33 -13.19
N GLU A 85 -4.51 25.26 -13.91
CA GLU A 85 -4.68 25.30 -15.37
C GLU A 85 -5.81 26.23 -15.84
N LEU A 86 -6.84 26.45 -15.01
CA LEU A 86 -7.87 27.48 -15.27
C LEU A 86 -7.38 28.90 -15.04
N GLY A 87 -6.10 29.09 -14.63
CA GLY A 87 -5.52 30.39 -14.30
C GLY A 87 -5.95 30.91 -12.93
N LEU A 88 -6.43 30.05 -12.03
CA LEU A 88 -6.84 30.37 -10.67
C LEU A 88 -5.87 29.74 -9.66
N GLN A 89 -5.80 30.31 -8.45
CA GLN A 89 -4.90 29.80 -7.41
C GLN A 89 -5.71 29.39 -6.18
N ALA A 90 -5.61 28.11 -5.82
CA ALA A 90 -6.11 27.59 -4.56
C ALA A 90 -4.91 27.25 -3.65
N ASP A 91 -4.91 27.75 -2.42
CA ASP A 91 -3.86 27.49 -1.43
C ASP A 91 -3.90 26.02 -0.99
N ALA A 92 -5.11 25.48 -0.83
CA ALA A 92 -5.34 24.09 -0.43
C ALA A 92 -6.63 23.56 -1.01
N VAL A 93 -6.61 22.27 -1.34
CA VAL A 93 -7.81 21.50 -1.70
C VAL A 93 -7.85 20.23 -0.86
N ARG A 94 -9.04 19.82 -0.41
CA ARG A 94 -9.31 18.54 0.24
C ARG A 94 -10.62 17.97 -0.29
N THR A 95 -10.70 16.65 -0.37
CA THR A 95 -11.96 15.98 -0.67
C THR A 95 -12.61 15.43 0.58
N SER A 96 -13.92 15.32 0.57
CA SER A 96 -14.67 14.55 1.56
C SER A 96 -15.85 13.83 0.94
N ARG A 97 -16.22 12.71 1.56
CA ARG A 97 -17.48 12.01 1.25
C ARG A 97 -18.49 12.35 2.32
N LYS A 98 -19.69 12.69 1.88
CA LYS A 98 -20.77 13.08 2.75
C LYS A 98 -21.91 12.08 2.64
N TYR A 99 -22.51 11.72 3.77
CA TYR A 99 -23.59 10.76 3.85
C TYR A 99 -24.72 11.33 4.71
N TRP A 100 -25.93 11.25 4.22
CA TRP A 100 -27.15 11.53 4.99
C TRP A 100 -27.74 10.19 5.41
N LEU A 101 -27.82 9.99 6.71
CA LEU A 101 -28.24 8.74 7.32
C LEU A 101 -29.59 8.92 7.99
N ALA A 102 -30.48 7.95 7.80
CA ALA A 102 -31.70 7.87 8.60
C ALA A 102 -31.35 7.65 10.08
N GLU A 103 -32.33 7.80 10.96
CA GLU A 103 -32.20 7.65 12.40
C GLU A 103 -31.45 6.35 12.77
N LEU A 104 -30.34 6.50 13.46
CA LEU A 104 -29.47 5.44 13.96
C LEU A 104 -29.14 5.74 15.42
N SER A 105 -29.03 4.68 16.25
CA SER A 105 -28.45 4.83 17.57
C SER A 105 -26.96 5.19 17.45
N ASP A 106 -26.39 5.75 18.51
CA ASP A 106 -24.98 6.14 18.51
C ASP A 106 -24.04 4.91 18.35
N GLU A 107 -24.44 3.76 18.89
CA GLU A 107 -23.71 2.49 18.68
C GLU A 107 -23.76 2.03 17.21
N GLN A 108 -24.94 2.09 16.59
CA GLN A 108 -25.10 1.77 15.18
C GLN A 108 -24.32 2.73 14.28
N LEU A 109 -24.35 4.03 14.61
CA LEU A 109 -23.58 5.05 13.88
C LEU A 109 -22.08 4.79 14.00
N LYS A 110 -21.57 4.52 15.20
CA LYS A 110 -20.15 4.18 15.44
C LYS A 110 -19.73 2.95 14.67
N LEU A 111 -20.55 1.89 14.71
CA LEU A 111 -20.30 0.66 13.96
C LEU A 111 -20.25 0.92 12.45
N LEU A 112 -21.24 1.64 11.93
CA LEU A 112 -21.33 1.97 10.50
C LEU A 112 -20.14 2.81 10.04
N CYS A 113 -19.79 3.86 10.79
CA CYS A 113 -18.64 4.69 10.47
C CYS A 113 -17.33 3.90 10.47
N GLY A 114 -17.03 3.14 11.53
CA GLY A 114 -15.75 2.45 11.66
C GLY A 114 -15.60 1.20 10.77
N LYS A 115 -16.72 0.57 10.33
CA LYS A 115 -16.65 -0.67 9.55
C LYS A 115 -16.97 -0.51 8.07
N VAL A 116 -17.72 0.53 7.71
CA VAL A 116 -18.27 0.68 6.37
C VAL A 116 -17.89 2.01 5.72
N LEU A 117 -18.10 3.14 6.40
CA LEU A 117 -17.97 4.45 5.79
C LEU A 117 -16.54 5.01 5.82
N ALA A 118 -15.81 4.80 6.90
CA ALA A 118 -14.46 5.32 7.07
C ALA A 118 -13.42 4.22 7.31
N ASN A 119 -12.18 4.52 6.99
CA ASN A 119 -11.01 3.72 7.35
C ASN A 119 -10.23 4.48 8.43
N ASP A 120 -10.31 4.02 9.68
CA ASP A 120 -9.70 4.68 10.82
C ASP A 120 -8.16 4.83 10.70
N ALA A 121 -7.52 4.06 9.82
CA ALA A 121 -6.08 4.20 9.58
C ALA A 121 -5.73 5.52 8.88
N ILE A 122 -6.57 5.96 7.92
CA ILE A 122 -6.26 7.09 7.03
C ILE A 122 -7.35 8.17 6.99
N GLU A 123 -8.52 7.90 7.54
CA GLU A 123 -9.67 8.80 7.47
C GLU A 123 -10.19 9.19 8.85
N GLN A 124 -10.80 10.35 8.93
CA GLN A 124 -11.52 10.86 10.09
C GLN A 124 -12.99 11.08 9.76
N VAL A 125 -13.81 10.96 10.78
CA VAL A 125 -15.26 11.11 10.67
C VAL A 125 -15.70 12.35 11.46
N VAL A 126 -16.47 13.20 10.81
CA VAL A 126 -17.13 14.35 11.42
C VAL A 126 -18.65 14.18 11.29
N VAL A 127 -19.36 14.26 12.41
CA VAL A 127 -20.82 14.22 12.42
C VAL A 127 -21.36 15.66 12.44
N GLY A 128 -22.20 16.01 11.50
CA GLY A 128 -22.72 17.35 11.32
C GLY A 128 -21.87 18.23 10.39
N SER A 129 -21.85 19.54 10.65
CA SER A 129 -21.05 20.50 9.89
C SER A 129 -19.58 20.37 10.19
N LEU A 130 -18.74 20.71 9.21
CA LEU A 130 -17.30 20.73 9.40
C LEU A 130 -16.91 21.93 10.30
N PRO A 131 -16.16 21.70 11.38
CA PRO A 131 -15.80 22.75 12.34
C PRO A 131 -14.54 23.53 11.92
N PHE A 132 -14.19 23.56 10.65
CA PHE A 132 -12.92 24.12 10.18
C PHE A 132 -13.10 25.51 9.59
N ASP A 133 -12.30 26.43 10.07
CA ASP A 133 -12.08 27.75 9.43
C ASP A 133 -10.84 27.69 8.51
N HIS A 134 -10.02 26.64 8.63
CA HIS A 134 -8.78 26.45 7.86
C HIS A 134 -8.54 24.97 7.58
N LEU A 135 -8.05 24.64 6.38
CA LEU A 135 -7.73 23.26 6.01
C LEU A 135 -6.34 22.85 6.52
N GLU A 136 -6.31 21.96 7.50
CA GLU A 136 -5.07 21.36 7.95
C GLU A 136 -4.61 20.29 6.93
N LEU A 137 -3.57 20.60 6.16
CA LEU A 137 -2.97 19.68 5.19
C LEU A 137 -1.93 18.74 5.84
N GLY A 138 -1.54 19.03 7.05
CA GLY A 138 -0.51 18.36 7.86
C GLY A 138 0.24 19.36 8.71
N SER A 139 1.14 18.86 9.54
CA SER A 139 2.05 19.72 10.31
C SER A 139 3.27 20.09 9.49
N ALA A 140 3.79 21.29 9.66
CA ALA A 140 5.09 21.65 9.11
C ALA A 140 6.14 20.68 9.69
N TYR A 141 6.93 20.07 8.82
CA TYR A 141 8.02 19.19 9.26
C TYR A 141 9.05 20.01 10.03
N GLN A 142 9.33 19.57 11.26
CA GLN A 142 10.44 20.08 12.07
C GLN A 142 11.42 18.92 12.26
N PHE A 143 12.64 19.11 11.79
CA PHE A 143 13.69 18.13 12.02
C PHE A 143 13.95 18.02 13.53
N ASN A 144 13.84 16.81 14.06
CA ASN A 144 14.19 16.46 15.42
C ASN A 144 15.09 15.23 15.41
N LEU A 145 16.35 15.41 15.77
CA LEU A 145 17.28 14.30 15.90
C LEU A 145 17.02 13.54 17.18
N VAL A 146 16.47 12.36 17.06
CA VAL A 146 16.19 11.47 18.21
C VAL A 146 17.35 10.50 18.39
N THR A 147 18.00 10.55 19.57
CA THR A 147 19.02 9.59 19.96
C THR A 147 18.43 8.63 20.97
N VAL A 148 18.58 7.33 20.75
CA VAL A 148 18.01 6.28 21.60
C VAL A 148 19.10 5.78 22.56
N PRO A 149 18.93 5.91 23.89
CA PRO A 149 19.97 5.56 24.87
C PRO A 149 20.16 4.04 25.02
N LEU A 150 20.59 3.39 23.95
CA LEU A 150 20.67 1.94 23.83
C LEU A 150 21.80 1.33 24.67
N ARG A 151 22.95 2.01 24.76
CA ARG A 151 24.18 1.45 25.35
C ARG A 151 24.10 1.08 26.82
N SER A 152 23.24 1.77 27.58
CA SER A 152 23.09 1.60 29.03
C SER A 152 21.96 0.66 29.43
N LEU A 153 21.16 0.17 28.47
CA LEU A 153 20.00 -0.66 28.75
C LEU A 153 20.40 -2.06 29.18
N ASP A 154 19.66 -2.63 30.11
CA ASP A 154 19.71 -4.05 30.46
C ASP A 154 18.85 -4.89 29.46
N ASP A 155 18.91 -6.21 29.60
CA ASP A 155 18.24 -7.14 28.72
C ASP A 155 16.71 -6.94 28.70
N ALA A 156 16.11 -6.65 29.82
CA ALA A 156 14.67 -6.43 29.94
C ALA A 156 14.24 -5.13 29.20
N ALA A 157 15.05 -4.06 29.38
CA ALA A 157 14.82 -2.80 28.70
C ALA A 157 15.08 -2.88 27.19
N LEU A 158 16.07 -3.67 26.75
CA LEU A 158 16.32 -3.97 25.33
C LEU A 158 15.13 -4.69 24.70
N ALA A 159 14.62 -5.74 25.35
CA ALA A 159 13.44 -6.46 24.87
C ALA A 159 12.20 -5.56 24.80
N LYS A 160 12.00 -4.73 25.81
CA LYS A 160 10.92 -3.75 25.86
C LYS A 160 11.03 -2.71 24.75
N LEU A 161 12.23 -2.16 24.51
CA LEU A 161 12.47 -1.20 23.43
C LEU A 161 12.17 -1.80 22.07
N SER A 162 12.56 -3.07 21.83
CA SER A 162 12.25 -3.75 20.57
C SER A 162 10.76 -3.88 20.31
N ILE A 163 9.97 -4.20 21.36
CA ILE A 163 8.51 -4.37 21.24
C ILE A 163 7.81 -3.01 21.09
N GLU A 164 8.08 -2.06 21.99
CA GLU A 164 7.43 -0.76 22.00
C GLU A 164 7.83 0.12 20.80
N GLY A 165 9.10 0.02 20.36
CA GLY A 165 9.61 0.65 19.16
C GLY A 165 9.24 -0.07 17.86
N GLN A 166 8.50 -1.19 17.94
CA GLN A 166 8.10 -2.00 16.78
C GLN A 166 9.27 -2.46 15.90
N LEU A 167 10.44 -2.64 16.49
CA LEU A 167 11.63 -3.10 15.78
C LEU A 167 11.56 -4.61 15.47
N TYR A 168 10.84 -5.38 16.29
CA TYR A 168 10.66 -6.84 16.16
C TYR A 168 11.98 -7.62 16.11
N LEU A 169 13.00 -7.11 16.77
CA LEU A 169 14.29 -7.75 16.92
C LEU A 169 14.30 -8.63 18.18
N SER A 170 14.95 -9.78 18.09
CA SER A 170 15.18 -10.65 19.24
C SER A 170 16.17 -10.00 20.23
N LEU A 171 16.18 -10.48 21.47
CA LEU A 171 17.13 -9.98 22.48
C LEU A 171 18.59 -10.11 22.02
N VAL A 172 18.96 -11.22 21.36
CA VAL A 172 20.31 -11.44 20.84
C VAL A 172 20.67 -10.42 19.76
N GLU A 173 19.74 -10.09 18.89
CA GLU A 173 19.92 -9.05 17.86
C GLU A 173 20.10 -7.68 18.51
N MET A 174 19.26 -7.34 19.49
CA MET A 174 19.38 -6.09 20.23
C MET A 174 20.70 -5.97 21.00
N GLN A 175 21.15 -7.04 21.63
CA GLN A 175 22.48 -7.10 22.29
C GLN A 175 23.63 -6.93 21.29
N THR A 176 23.51 -7.51 20.09
CA THR A 176 24.49 -7.35 19.02
C THR A 176 24.60 -5.89 18.57
N ILE A 177 23.46 -5.23 18.37
CA ILE A 177 23.40 -3.80 18.03
C ILE A 177 23.97 -2.96 19.16
N GLN A 178 23.61 -3.26 20.42
CA GLN A 178 24.14 -2.57 21.59
C GLN A 178 25.67 -2.68 21.67
N ALA A 179 26.22 -3.88 21.46
CA ALA A 179 27.67 -4.10 21.46
C ALA A 179 28.34 -3.27 20.36
N HIS A 180 27.78 -3.19 19.19
CA HIS A 180 28.30 -2.38 18.09
C HIS A 180 28.34 -0.88 18.45
N PHE A 181 27.23 -0.33 18.97
CA PHE A 181 27.18 1.09 19.35
C PHE A 181 28.04 1.40 20.59
N ARG A 182 28.29 0.42 21.47
CA ARG A 182 29.32 0.54 22.53
C ARG A 182 30.69 0.69 21.95
N GLN A 183 31.04 -0.05 20.88
CA GLN A 183 32.35 0.09 20.20
C GLN A 183 32.49 1.44 19.49
N LEU A 184 31.39 1.99 18.97
CA LEU A 184 31.37 3.32 18.35
C LEU A 184 31.36 4.48 19.36
N ASP A 185 31.29 4.16 20.67
CA ASP A 185 31.20 5.11 21.80
C ASP A 185 30.08 6.17 21.64
N ARG A 186 29.00 5.83 20.99
CA ARG A 186 27.80 6.66 20.86
C ARG A 186 26.52 5.83 20.85
N ASP A 187 25.41 6.47 21.17
CA ASP A 187 24.11 5.85 20.99
C ASP A 187 23.62 5.97 19.53
N PRO A 188 22.78 5.06 19.06
CA PRO A 188 22.16 5.16 17.74
C PRO A 188 21.12 6.27 17.69
N THR A 189 20.88 6.78 16.49
CA THR A 189 19.65 7.51 16.19
C THR A 189 18.49 6.54 15.99
N ASP A 190 17.25 7.04 16.09
CA ASP A 190 16.04 6.28 15.79
C ASP A 190 16.08 5.72 14.36
N ILE A 191 16.49 6.52 13.37
CA ILE A 191 16.59 6.09 11.97
C ILE A 191 17.65 5.00 11.75
N GLU A 192 18.76 5.03 12.49
CA GLU A 192 19.76 3.97 12.43
C GLU A 192 19.19 2.64 12.96
N LEU A 193 18.49 2.68 14.10
CA LEU A 193 17.84 1.48 14.63
C LEU A 193 16.76 0.95 13.69
N GLU A 194 15.91 1.82 13.16
CA GLU A 194 14.87 1.45 12.20
C GLU A 194 15.49 0.84 10.94
N THR A 195 16.55 1.43 10.40
CA THR A 195 17.26 0.91 9.23
C THR A 195 17.82 -0.49 9.48
N ILE A 196 18.42 -0.73 10.65
CA ILE A 196 18.95 -2.06 11.01
C ILE A 196 17.78 -3.04 11.16
N ALA A 197 16.71 -2.63 11.87
CA ALA A 197 15.54 -3.47 12.08
C ALA A 197 14.88 -3.87 10.74
N GLN A 198 14.72 -2.95 9.80
CA GLN A 198 14.17 -3.23 8.47
C GLN A 198 15.08 -4.17 7.67
N THR A 199 16.40 -3.92 7.64
CA THR A 199 17.32 -4.77 6.90
C THR A 199 17.46 -6.18 7.51
N TRP A 200 17.28 -6.33 8.82
CA TRP A 200 17.30 -7.62 9.52
C TRP A 200 15.91 -8.24 9.67
N SER A 201 14.88 -7.64 9.11
CA SER A 201 13.52 -8.16 9.17
C SER A 201 13.35 -9.47 8.40
N GLU A 202 12.29 -10.21 8.70
CA GLU A 202 11.91 -11.40 7.94
C GLU A 202 11.66 -11.07 6.46
N HIS A 203 11.15 -9.86 6.18
CA HIS A 203 10.90 -9.37 4.84
C HIS A 203 12.19 -9.24 4.00
N CYS A 204 13.22 -8.60 4.55
CA CYS A 204 14.47 -8.34 3.82
C CYS A 204 15.46 -9.51 3.89
N SER A 205 15.60 -10.13 5.07
CA SER A 205 16.64 -11.14 5.33
C SER A 205 16.16 -12.57 5.18
N HIS A 206 14.83 -12.81 5.15
CA HIS A 206 14.25 -14.15 5.20
C HIS A 206 14.85 -15.02 6.32
N LYS A 207 15.09 -14.41 7.49
CA LYS A 207 15.92 -14.98 8.56
C LYS A 207 15.41 -16.30 9.10
N THR A 208 14.10 -16.55 9.09
CA THR A 208 13.51 -17.84 9.48
C THR A 208 13.77 -18.89 8.41
N LEU A 209 13.38 -18.64 7.17
CA LEU A 209 13.48 -19.63 6.09
C LEU A 209 14.90 -19.76 5.52
N GLY A 210 15.67 -18.68 5.59
CA GLY A 210 17.09 -18.67 5.24
C GLY A 210 18.03 -19.08 6.40
N GLY A 211 17.49 -19.26 7.61
CA GLY A 211 18.23 -19.58 8.82
C GLY A 211 18.40 -21.07 9.07
N ARG A 212 19.09 -21.39 10.17
CA ARG A 212 19.27 -22.77 10.64
C ARG A 212 18.01 -23.26 11.33
N ILE A 213 17.47 -24.38 10.85
CA ILE A 213 16.24 -24.98 11.37
C ILE A 213 16.52 -26.40 11.81
N ALA A 214 16.17 -26.73 13.07
CA ALA A 214 16.10 -28.09 13.57
C ALA A 214 14.62 -28.51 13.57
N TYR A 215 14.23 -29.36 12.64
CA TYR A 215 12.87 -29.88 12.51
C TYR A 215 12.75 -31.27 13.13
N ARG A 216 11.69 -31.49 13.91
CA ARG A 216 11.25 -32.79 14.41
C ARG A 216 9.80 -33.02 14.02
N GLY A 217 9.54 -34.02 13.25
CA GLY A 217 8.20 -34.36 12.78
C GLY A 217 7.98 -35.85 12.64
N PRO A 218 6.79 -36.28 12.12
CA PRO A 218 6.45 -37.67 11.93
C PRO A 218 7.45 -38.47 11.07
N GLU A 219 8.16 -37.76 10.18
CA GLU A 219 9.17 -38.33 9.27
C GLU A 219 10.58 -38.40 9.86
N GLY A 220 10.74 -38.01 11.14
CA GLY A 220 12.01 -38.00 11.84
C GLY A 220 12.57 -36.56 12.05
N GLU A 221 13.88 -36.52 12.32
CA GLU A 221 14.59 -35.25 12.53
C GLU A 221 15.30 -34.83 11.25
N ARG A 222 15.20 -33.52 10.93
CA ARG A 222 15.94 -32.87 9.85
C ARG A 222 16.61 -31.61 10.36
N ARG A 223 17.75 -31.27 9.78
CA ARG A 223 18.44 -30.00 10.04
C ARG A 223 18.71 -29.32 8.72
N PHE A 224 18.46 -28.03 8.69
CA PHE A 224 18.76 -27.17 7.55
C PHE A 224 19.71 -26.06 8.02
N ASP A 225 20.74 -25.80 7.26
CA ASP A 225 21.55 -24.59 7.41
C ASP A 225 20.92 -23.40 6.68
N ASN A 226 20.23 -23.66 5.58
CA ASN A 226 19.40 -22.71 4.85
C ASN A 226 18.28 -23.46 4.13
N MET A 227 17.10 -23.47 4.71
CA MET A 227 15.98 -24.27 4.19
C MET A 227 15.62 -23.90 2.76
N LEU A 228 15.62 -22.61 2.36
CA LEU A 228 15.29 -22.20 1.00
C LEU A 228 16.28 -22.77 -0.02
N LYS A 229 17.59 -22.70 0.28
CA LYS A 229 18.64 -23.20 -0.61
C LYS A 229 18.61 -24.73 -0.71
N GLU A 230 18.37 -25.41 0.42
CA GLU A 230 18.40 -26.86 0.50
C GLU A 230 17.11 -27.53 0.01
N THR A 231 16.03 -26.79 -0.14
CA THR A 231 14.74 -27.30 -0.62
C THR A 231 14.37 -26.72 -1.98
N ILE A 232 13.83 -25.51 -2.05
CA ILE A 232 13.30 -24.93 -3.28
C ILE A 232 14.39 -24.72 -4.32
N PHE A 233 15.55 -24.14 -3.93
CA PHE A 233 16.65 -23.89 -4.87
C PHE A 233 17.28 -25.22 -5.34
N ALA A 234 17.50 -26.15 -4.39
CA ALA A 234 18.05 -27.47 -4.71
C ALA A 234 17.14 -28.24 -5.67
N ALA A 235 15.84 -28.32 -5.38
CA ALA A 235 14.86 -28.99 -6.23
C ALA A 235 14.81 -28.37 -7.64
N THR A 236 14.76 -27.04 -7.73
CA THR A 236 14.79 -26.33 -9.01
C THR A 236 16.03 -26.66 -9.81
N ASN A 237 17.21 -26.63 -9.19
CA ASN A 237 18.48 -26.94 -9.86
C ASN A 237 18.59 -28.42 -10.25
N GLU A 238 18.01 -29.34 -9.50
CA GLU A 238 17.96 -30.75 -9.84
C GLU A 238 17.07 -30.99 -11.05
N ILE A 239 15.86 -30.41 -11.09
CA ILE A 239 14.96 -30.47 -12.24
C ILE A 239 15.63 -29.89 -13.48
N ARG A 240 16.26 -28.73 -13.40
CA ARG A 240 17.00 -28.12 -14.50
C ARG A 240 18.10 -29.02 -15.04
N ARG A 241 18.89 -29.63 -14.15
CA ARG A 241 19.90 -30.61 -14.56
C ARG A 241 19.31 -31.84 -15.24
N SER A 242 18.16 -32.32 -14.76
CA SER A 242 17.50 -33.48 -15.37
C SER A 242 16.92 -33.17 -16.76
N LEU A 243 16.54 -31.92 -17.03
CA LEU A 243 16.07 -31.46 -18.34
C LEU A 243 17.23 -31.34 -19.38
N GLY A 244 18.46 -31.13 -18.95
CA GLY A 244 19.63 -30.99 -19.81
C GLY A 244 19.41 -29.96 -20.92
N ASP A 245 19.59 -30.36 -22.20
CA ASP A 245 19.40 -29.48 -23.36
C ASP A 245 17.93 -29.01 -23.54
N SER A 246 16.98 -29.66 -22.88
CA SER A 246 15.57 -29.29 -22.88
C SER A 246 15.21 -28.28 -21.78
N ASP A 247 16.19 -27.80 -21.01
CA ASP A 247 15.93 -26.78 -19.97
C ASP A 247 15.48 -25.47 -20.61
N TRP A 248 14.25 -25.10 -20.33
CA TRP A 248 13.65 -23.85 -20.79
C TRP A 248 13.79 -22.70 -19.80
N CYS A 249 14.37 -22.92 -18.62
CA CYS A 249 14.64 -21.88 -17.64
C CYS A 249 15.88 -21.08 -18.04
N VAL A 250 15.69 -19.80 -18.32
CA VAL A 250 16.78 -18.87 -18.68
C VAL A 250 17.45 -18.31 -17.44
N SER A 251 16.66 -17.83 -16.48
CA SER A 251 17.15 -17.25 -15.22
C SER A 251 16.15 -17.48 -14.09
N VAL A 252 16.67 -17.86 -12.92
CA VAL A 252 15.88 -18.02 -11.69
C VAL A 252 16.74 -17.70 -10.48
N PHE A 253 16.16 -17.10 -9.46
CA PHE A 253 16.80 -16.68 -8.20
C PHE A 253 17.91 -15.63 -8.34
N ALA A 254 18.01 -14.94 -9.44
CA ALA A 254 19.11 -14.02 -9.76
C ALA A 254 18.69 -12.60 -10.16
N ASP A 255 17.43 -12.40 -10.52
CA ASP A 255 16.90 -11.12 -10.99
C ASP A 255 15.53 -10.84 -10.35
N ASN A 256 14.91 -9.71 -10.68
CA ASN A 256 13.60 -9.30 -10.15
C ASN A 256 12.46 -10.27 -10.49
N ALA A 257 12.59 -11.05 -11.56
CA ALA A 257 11.63 -12.06 -11.96
C ALA A 257 12.31 -13.33 -12.48
N GLY A 258 11.62 -14.47 -12.41
CA GLY A 258 12.03 -15.68 -13.12
C GLY A 258 11.83 -15.53 -14.63
N VAL A 259 12.76 -16.02 -15.44
CA VAL A 259 12.75 -15.91 -16.90
C VAL A 259 12.80 -17.28 -17.54
N VAL A 260 11.89 -17.54 -18.47
CA VAL A 260 11.78 -18.79 -19.22
C VAL A 260 11.79 -18.53 -20.73
N ARG A 261 12.32 -19.47 -21.50
CA ARG A 261 12.27 -19.44 -22.97
C ARG A 261 10.84 -19.73 -23.43
N PHE A 262 10.30 -18.89 -24.29
CA PHE A 262 9.00 -19.11 -24.90
C PHE A 262 9.18 -19.70 -26.33
N ASP A 263 9.98 -19.03 -27.12
CA ASP A 263 10.38 -19.47 -28.46
C ASP A 263 11.80 -18.98 -28.80
N ASP A 264 12.20 -19.07 -30.08
CA ASP A 264 13.53 -18.64 -30.51
C ASP A 264 13.74 -17.13 -30.48
N GLN A 265 12.66 -16.33 -30.35
CA GLN A 265 12.71 -14.86 -30.36
C GLN A 265 12.38 -14.24 -29.01
N PHE A 266 11.56 -14.90 -28.18
CA PHE A 266 10.98 -14.35 -27.00
C PHE A 266 11.29 -15.19 -25.75
N ASN A 267 11.53 -14.51 -24.68
CA ASN A 267 11.45 -15.07 -23.33
C ASN A 267 10.23 -14.48 -22.61
N LEU A 268 9.68 -15.24 -21.69
CA LEU A 268 8.69 -14.77 -20.75
C LEU A 268 9.33 -14.64 -19.39
N CYS A 269 9.04 -13.58 -18.65
CA CYS A 269 9.31 -13.56 -17.24
C CYS A 269 8.02 -13.56 -16.42
N PHE A 270 8.11 -13.96 -15.17
CA PHE A 270 6.96 -14.01 -14.27
C PHE A 270 7.37 -13.57 -12.88
N LYS A 271 6.66 -12.58 -12.37
CA LYS A 271 6.82 -12.06 -11.02
C LYS A 271 5.51 -12.16 -10.26
N VAL A 272 5.62 -12.54 -9.02
CA VAL A 272 4.47 -12.60 -8.10
C VAL A 272 4.83 -11.95 -6.79
N GLU A 273 3.84 -11.31 -6.17
CA GLU A 273 3.93 -10.74 -4.84
C GLU A 273 2.63 -10.93 -4.07
N THR A 274 2.74 -10.99 -2.75
CA THR A 274 1.59 -10.91 -1.86
C THR A 274 1.59 -9.59 -1.12
N HIS A 275 0.46 -8.88 -1.15
CA HIS A 275 0.30 -7.58 -0.51
C HIS A 275 -0.84 -7.62 0.52
N ASN A 276 -0.72 -8.55 1.49
CA ASN A 276 -1.80 -8.95 2.39
C ASN A 276 -2.08 -7.88 3.46
N HIS A 277 -1.09 -7.61 4.31
CA HIS A 277 -1.25 -6.67 5.42
C HIS A 277 -1.57 -5.24 4.98
N PRO A 278 -0.88 -4.66 3.99
CA PRO A 278 -1.26 -3.34 3.46
C PRO A 278 -2.69 -3.30 2.94
N SER A 279 -3.16 -4.37 2.28
CA SER A 279 -4.54 -4.47 1.80
C SER A 279 -5.56 -4.69 2.92
N ALA A 280 -5.16 -5.25 4.07
CA ALA A 280 -6.01 -5.32 5.26
C ALA A 280 -6.24 -3.92 5.87
N LEU A 281 -5.21 -3.06 5.86
CA LEU A 281 -5.25 -1.72 6.44
C LEU A 281 -5.91 -0.71 5.51
N GLU A 282 -5.49 -0.67 4.25
CA GLU A 282 -6.03 0.20 3.20
C GLU A 282 -6.16 -0.61 1.90
N PRO A 283 -7.34 -1.21 1.67
CA PRO A 283 -7.52 -2.20 0.61
C PRO A 283 -7.22 -1.69 -0.80
N TYR A 284 -7.61 -0.46 -1.12
CA TYR A 284 -7.38 0.15 -2.43
C TYR A 284 -5.89 0.39 -2.68
N GLY A 285 -5.23 1.13 -1.81
CA GLY A 285 -3.81 1.47 -1.95
C GLY A 285 -2.89 0.27 -1.75
N GLY A 286 -3.25 -0.65 -0.84
CA GLY A 286 -2.51 -1.89 -0.62
C GLY A 286 -2.48 -2.77 -1.86
N ALA A 287 -3.64 -3.03 -2.47
CA ALA A 287 -3.73 -3.82 -3.70
C ALA A 287 -3.14 -3.11 -4.92
N ASN A 288 -3.34 -1.79 -5.00
CA ASN A 288 -2.73 -0.93 -6.03
C ASN A 288 -1.19 -1.04 -5.99
N THR A 289 -0.59 -0.98 -4.80
CA THR A 289 0.85 -1.16 -4.60
C THR A 289 1.28 -2.59 -4.94
N GLY A 290 0.48 -3.61 -4.62
CA GLY A 290 0.76 -5.00 -4.96
C GLY A 290 0.91 -5.22 -6.47
N VAL A 291 -0.07 -4.77 -7.25
CA VAL A 291 0.02 -4.80 -8.74
C VAL A 291 1.18 -3.93 -9.24
N GLY A 292 1.35 -2.73 -8.65
CA GLY A 292 2.45 -1.85 -9.00
C GLY A 292 3.82 -2.48 -8.75
N GLY A 293 3.97 -3.26 -7.67
CA GLY A 293 5.19 -3.98 -7.34
C GLY A 293 5.58 -4.99 -8.41
N VAL A 294 4.67 -5.88 -8.78
CA VAL A 294 4.95 -6.92 -9.80
C VAL A 294 5.19 -6.32 -11.19
N ILE A 295 4.55 -5.21 -11.53
CA ILE A 295 4.79 -4.49 -12.78
C ILE A 295 6.18 -3.84 -12.77
N ARG A 296 6.58 -3.18 -11.68
CA ARG A 296 7.90 -2.55 -11.55
C ARG A 296 9.03 -3.57 -11.61
N ASP A 297 8.90 -4.71 -10.94
CA ASP A 297 9.90 -5.79 -10.98
C ASP A 297 10.04 -6.36 -12.38
N THR A 298 8.94 -6.51 -13.09
CA THR A 298 8.93 -6.89 -14.50
C THR A 298 9.68 -5.87 -15.36
N LEU A 299 9.38 -4.58 -15.22
CA LEU A 299 10.07 -3.49 -15.94
C LEU A 299 11.56 -3.44 -15.59
N GLY A 300 11.94 -3.81 -14.38
CA GLY A 300 13.33 -3.89 -13.91
C GLY A 300 14.07 -5.17 -14.30
N THR A 301 13.40 -6.18 -14.87
CA THR A 301 14.01 -7.46 -15.21
C THR A 301 14.86 -7.36 -16.48
N GLY A 302 16.12 -7.77 -16.40
CA GLY A 302 17.10 -7.72 -17.50
C GLY A 302 17.28 -6.28 -18.03
N LEU A 303 17.11 -6.08 -19.35
CA LEU A 303 17.19 -4.76 -19.99
C LEU A 303 15.82 -4.03 -20.08
N GLY A 304 14.85 -4.46 -19.32
CA GLY A 304 13.49 -3.91 -19.30
C GLY A 304 12.49 -4.82 -20.05
N ALA A 305 11.79 -5.67 -19.29
CA ALA A 305 10.73 -6.50 -19.85
C ALA A 305 9.43 -5.69 -19.99
N LYS A 306 8.62 -5.99 -21.01
CA LYS A 306 7.35 -5.31 -21.25
C LYS A 306 6.20 -6.07 -20.57
N PRO A 307 5.56 -5.55 -19.53
CA PRO A 307 4.36 -6.16 -18.96
C PRO A 307 3.26 -6.31 -20.01
N ILE A 308 2.64 -7.48 -20.07
CA ILE A 308 1.56 -7.76 -21.05
C ILE A 308 0.24 -8.14 -20.39
N CYS A 309 0.28 -8.82 -19.25
CA CYS A 309 -0.92 -9.22 -18.53
C CYS A 309 -0.62 -9.50 -17.04
N ASN A 310 -1.66 -9.42 -16.24
CA ASN A 310 -1.65 -9.82 -14.84
C ASN A 310 -2.45 -11.11 -14.63
N THR A 311 -2.13 -11.80 -13.53
CA THR A 311 -2.93 -12.86 -12.94
C THR A 311 -3.04 -12.61 -11.44
N ASP A 312 -4.26 -12.66 -10.89
CA ASP A 312 -4.47 -12.23 -9.52
C ASP A 312 -5.30 -13.28 -8.76
N VAL A 313 -4.88 -13.64 -7.54
CA VAL A 313 -5.60 -14.55 -6.66
C VAL A 313 -5.88 -13.85 -5.34
N PHE A 314 -7.17 -13.80 -4.98
CA PHE A 314 -7.60 -13.17 -3.76
C PHE A 314 -8.29 -14.18 -2.85
N CYS A 315 -8.00 -14.11 -1.55
CA CYS A 315 -8.73 -14.84 -0.53
C CYS A 315 -9.27 -13.87 0.51
N PHE A 316 -10.56 -13.90 0.72
CA PHE A 316 -11.27 -13.05 1.68
C PHE A 316 -12.11 -13.88 2.63
N ALA A 317 -12.48 -13.31 3.78
CA ALA A 317 -13.61 -13.83 4.52
C ALA A 317 -14.92 -13.60 3.72
N PRO A 318 -15.98 -14.39 3.95
CA PRO A 318 -17.25 -14.21 3.24
C PRO A 318 -17.75 -12.76 3.32
N PRO A 319 -18.17 -12.15 2.20
CA PRO A 319 -18.57 -10.74 2.16
C PRO A 319 -19.81 -10.42 3.01
N ASP A 320 -20.60 -11.43 3.33
CA ASP A 320 -21.79 -11.38 4.16
C ASP A 320 -21.52 -11.65 5.65
N THR A 321 -20.24 -11.73 6.05
CA THR A 321 -19.85 -11.87 7.46
C THR A 321 -20.50 -10.76 8.29
N PRO A 322 -21.25 -11.10 9.36
CA PRO A 322 -21.88 -10.12 10.23
C PRO A 322 -20.86 -9.13 10.81
N LEU A 323 -21.17 -7.83 10.84
CA LEU A 323 -20.27 -6.80 11.37
C LEU A 323 -19.89 -7.02 12.83
N SER A 324 -20.74 -7.70 13.59
CA SER A 324 -20.48 -8.08 14.99
C SER A 324 -19.38 -9.14 15.15
N GLU A 325 -19.10 -9.92 14.09
CA GLU A 325 -18.03 -10.91 14.08
C GLU A 325 -16.69 -10.33 13.61
N VAL A 326 -16.71 -9.13 13.00
CA VAL A 326 -15.49 -8.48 12.49
C VAL A 326 -14.70 -7.89 13.66
N PRO A 327 -13.43 -8.28 13.87
CA PRO A 327 -12.61 -7.81 14.97
C PRO A 327 -12.51 -6.28 15.04
N ALA A 328 -12.25 -5.76 16.22
CA ALA A 328 -11.94 -4.33 16.38
C ALA A 328 -10.72 -3.97 15.50
N GLY A 329 -10.76 -2.80 14.87
CA GLY A 329 -9.70 -2.33 13.98
C GLY A 329 -9.69 -2.96 12.57
N ALA A 330 -10.40 -4.07 12.32
CA ALA A 330 -10.51 -4.66 10.99
C ALA A 330 -11.69 -4.07 10.19
N LEU A 331 -11.51 -3.92 8.89
CA LEU A 331 -12.57 -3.52 7.95
C LEU A 331 -13.49 -4.71 7.65
N SER A 332 -14.72 -4.43 7.21
CA SER A 332 -15.63 -5.51 6.77
C SER A 332 -15.07 -6.23 5.54
N PRO A 333 -15.22 -7.57 5.43
CA PRO A 333 -14.71 -8.35 4.29
C PRO A 333 -15.21 -7.85 2.94
N LYS A 334 -16.48 -7.42 2.87
CA LYS A 334 -17.05 -6.84 1.65
C LYS A 334 -16.31 -5.57 1.22
N ARG A 335 -15.98 -4.69 2.17
CA ARG A 335 -15.23 -3.46 1.89
C ARG A 335 -13.80 -3.77 1.46
N VAL A 336 -13.14 -4.70 2.13
CA VAL A 336 -11.78 -5.15 1.75
C VAL A 336 -11.79 -5.67 0.32
N MET A 337 -12.70 -6.58 -0.01
CA MET A 337 -12.83 -7.13 -1.36
C MET A 337 -13.08 -6.03 -2.41
N GLN A 338 -14.01 -5.13 -2.16
CA GLN A 338 -14.32 -4.03 -3.09
C GLN A 338 -13.12 -3.11 -3.31
N GLY A 339 -12.39 -2.76 -2.24
CA GLY A 339 -11.19 -1.92 -2.33
C GLY A 339 -10.05 -2.60 -3.07
N VAL A 340 -9.79 -3.88 -2.79
CA VAL A 340 -8.76 -4.67 -3.49
C VAL A 340 -9.04 -4.76 -4.99
N VAL A 341 -10.27 -5.12 -5.36
CA VAL A 341 -10.67 -5.21 -6.78
C VAL A 341 -10.54 -3.85 -7.47
N ALA A 342 -10.95 -2.76 -6.82
CA ALA A 342 -10.81 -1.42 -7.37
C ALA A 342 -9.34 -1.01 -7.54
N GLY A 343 -8.48 -1.29 -6.56
CA GLY A 343 -7.05 -0.98 -6.61
C GLY A 343 -6.34 -1.70 -7.75
N VAL A 344 -6.57 -2.99 -7.91
CA VAL A 344 -6.01 -3.80 -9.02
C VAL A 344 -6.52 -3.28 -10.36
N ARG A 345 -7.84 -3.08 -10.50
CA ARG A 345 -8.46 -2.57 -11.72
C ARG A 345 -7.87 -1.24 -12.14
N ASP A 346 -7.78 -0.29 -11.23
CA ASP A 346 -7.41 1.08 -11.58
C ASP A 346 -5.93 1.17 -11.96
N TYR A 347 -5.05 0.44 -11.28
CA TYR A 347 -3.64 0.39 -11.68
C TYR A 347 -3.46 -0.29 -13.04
N GLY A 348 -4.05 -1.49 -13.21
CA GLY A 348 -3.96 -2.23 -14.46
C GLY A 348 -4.52 -1.45 -15.65
N ASN A 349 -5.70 -0.83 -15.50
CA ASN A 349 -6.33 -0.06 -16.56
C ASN A 349 -5.51 1.17 -16.97
N ARG A 350 -4.94 1.90 -16.02
CA ARG A 350 -4.09 3.08 -16.31
C ARG A 350 -2.78 2.72 -16.99
N MET A 351 -2.26 1.53 -16.73
CA MET A 351 -1.06 1.00 -17.39
C MET A 351 -1.36 0.27 -18.70
N GLY A 352 -2.63 0.02 -19.02
CA GLY A 352 -3.04 -0.77 -20.18
C GLY A 352 -2.70 -2.27 -20.05
N ILE A 353 -2.60 -2.80 -18.83
CA ILE A 353 -2.23 -4.17 -18.54
C ILE A 353 -3.45 -4.91 -17.98
N PRO A 354 -4.07 -5.83 -18.75
CA PRO A 354 -5.26 -6.55 -18.33
C PRO A 354 -4.92 -7.67 -17.34
N THR A 355 -5.80 -7.94 -16.38
CA THR A 355 -5.83 -9.21 -15.65
C THR A 355 -6.54 -10.25 -16.53
N VAL A 356 -5.82 -11.29 -16.97
CA VAL A 356 -6.33 -12.29 -17.91
C VAL A 356 -6.91 -13.52 -17.25
N ASN A 357 -6.47 -13.84 -16.02
CA ASN A 357 -7.00 -14.94 -15.23
C ASN A 357 -6.77 -14.68 -13.74
N GLY A 358 -7.33 -15.55 -12.91
CA GLY A 358 -7.17 -15.51 -11.48
C GLY A 358 -8.27 -16.29 -10.78
N ALA A 359 -8.38 -16.08 -9.46
CA ALA A 359 -9.40 -16.71 -8.64
C ALA A 359 -9.75 -15.86 -7.43
N ILE A 360 -10.95 -16.02 -6.91
CA ILE A 360 -11.38 -15.47 -5.63
C ILE A 360 -11.89 -16.62 -4.78
N TYR A 361 -11.32 -16.77 -3.58
CA TYR A 361 -11.74 -17.77 -2.60
C TYR A 361 -12.25 -17.10 -1.33
N PHE A 362 -13.22 -17.74 -0.68
CA PHE A 362 -13.79 -17.28 0.57
C PHE A 362 -13.59 -18.30 1.68
N ASP A 363 -12.95 -17.85 2.78
CA ASP A 363 -12.75 -18.66 3.98
C ASP A 363 -12.67 -17.73 5.20
N ARG A 364 -13.33 -18.10 6.30
CA ARG A 364 -13.36 -17.30 7.54
C ARG A 364 -11.97 -17.01 8.12
N ARG A 365 -10.98 -17.82 7.83
CA ARG A 365 -9.59 -17.64 8.28
C ARG A 365 -8.95 -16.36 7.73
N TYR A 366 -9.47 -15.80 6.64
CA TYR A 366 -9.01 -14.53 6.06
C TYR A 366 -9.71 -13.30 6.66
N LEU A 367 -10.46 -13.46 7.75
CA LEU A 367 -11.06 -12.35 8.46
C LEU A 367 -9.97 -11.51 9.14
N GLY A 368 -9.79 -10.28 8.69
CA GLY A 368 -8.76 -9.36 9.21
C GLY A 368 -7.39 -9.44 8.52
N ASN A 369 -7.09 -10.53 7.80
CA ASN A 369 -5.85 -10.62 7.01
C ASN A 369 -6.10 -11.37 5.69
N PRO A 370 -6.51 -10.67 4.63
CA PRO A 370 -6.78 -11.25 3.32
C PRO A 370 -5.49 -11.76 2.67
N LEU A 371 -5.61 -12.67 1.70
CA LEU A 371 -4.55 -12.91 0.73
C LEU A 371 -4.83 -12.03 -0.50
N VAL A 372 -3.87 -11.21 -0.86
CA VAL A 372 -3.86 -10.43 -2.10
C VAL A 372 -2.59 -10.78 -2.86
N TYR A 373 -2.73 -11.75 -3.74
CA TYR A 373 -1.64 -12.25 -4.58
C TYR A 373 -1.79 -11.64 -5.96
N CYS A 374 -0.77 -10.90 -6.38
CA CYS A 374 -0.68 -10.28 -7.69
C CYS A 374 0.48 -10.89 -8.47
N GLY A 375 0.26 -11.16 -9.74
CA GLY A 375 1.29 -11.65 -10.64
C GLY A 375 1.27 -10.90 -11.98
N THR A 376 2.45 -10.69 -12.56
CA THR A 376 2.58 -10.08 -13.88
C THR A 376 3.42 -10.96 -14.77
N SER A 377 2.94 -11.22 -15.99
CA SER A 377 3.68 -11.86 -17.06
C SER A 377 3.98 -10.84 -18.17
N PRO A 378 5.23 -10.68 -18.57
CA PRO A 378 5.61 -9.90 -19.74
C PRO A 378 6.07 -10.78 -20.89
N SER A 379 5.99 -10.24 -22.10
CA SER A 379 6.81 -10.72 -23.22
C SER A 379 8.04 -9.81 -23.36
N ALA A 380 9.21 -10.40 -23.52
CA ALA A 380 10.40 -9.64 -23.82
C ALA A 380 11.14 -10.24 -25.02
N ARG A 381 11.42 -9.40 -26.02
CA ARG A 381 12.52 -9.69 -26.94
C ARG A 381 13.81 -9.45 -26.18
N PHE A 382 14.29 -10.48 -25.46
CA PHE A 382 15.62 -10.42 -24.85
C PHE A 382 16.62 -11.18 -25.71
N ARG A 383 17.52 -10.44 -26.35
CA ARG A 383 18.88 -10.95 -26.48
C ARG A 383 19.58 -10.63 -25.15
N TRP A 384 19.85 -11.63 -24.34
CA TRP A 384 20.87 -11.49 -23.32
C TRP A 384 22.14 -11.09 -24.05
N ALA A 385 22.58 -9.83 -23.88
CA ALA A 385 23.98 -9.57 -24.08
C ALA A 385 24.72 -10.46 -23.08
N THR A 386 25.53 -11.38 -23.58
CA THR A 386 26.47 -12.16 -22.77
C THR A 386 27.50 -11.18 -22.19
N SER A 387 27.11 -10.44 -21.16
CA SER A 387 28.03 -9.74 -20.29
C SER A 387 28.14 -10.58 -19.04
N PRO A 388 29.32 -11.06 -18.68
CA PRO A 388 29.50 -11.82 -17.46
C PRO A 388 29.29 -10.91 -16.27
N TRP A 389 28.13 -10.99 -15.64
CA TRP A 389 28.05 -10.61 -14.24
C TRP A 389 28.93 -11.58 -13.45
N PRO A 390 29.79 -11.10 -12.57
CA PRO A 390 30.61 -11.98 -11.75
C PRO A 390 29.70 -12.91 -10.98
N SER A 391 30.00 -14.20 -11.07
CA SER A 391 29.40 -15.27 -10.28
C SER A 391 29.26 -14.85 -8.82
N ALA A 392 28.14 -15.20 -8.19
CA ALA A 392 27.85 -14.99 -6.78
C ALA A 392 29.05 -15.40 -5.89
N GLY A 393 29.80 -14.43 -5.38
CA GLY A 393 31.01 -14.61 -4.59
C GLY A 393 31.86 -13.35 -4.47
N ALA A 394 31.59 -12.30 -5.23
CA ALA A 394 32.30 -11.03 -5.06
C ALA A 394 31.57 -10.14 -4.05
N PRO A 395 32.29 -9.52 -3.08
CA PRO A 395 31.67 -8.56 -2.17
C PRO A 395 31.14 -7.35 -2.97
N ALA A 396 30.00 -6.81 -2.51
CA ALA A 396 29.34 -5.68 -3.12
C ALA A 396 30.35 -4.55 -3.41
N ALA A 397 30.57 -4.26 -4.69
CA ALA A 397 31.34 -3.10 -5.10
C ALA A 397 30.53 -1.84 -4.77
N THR A 398 31.13 -0.98 -3.97
CA THR A 398 30.66 0.35 -3.65
C THR A 398 30.23 1.10 -4.91
N ALA A 399 29.04 1.67 -4.90
CA ALA A 399 28.54 2.54 -5.95
C ALA A 399 29.51 3.71 -6.16
N SER A 400 30.22 3.71 -7.28
CA SER A 400 30.97 4.86 -7.72
C SER A 400 30.02 5.83 -8.40
N THR A 401 29.96 7.05 -7.90
CA THR A 401 29.30 8.22 -8.49
C THR A 401 29.71 8.40 -9.94
N VAL A 402 28.73 8.33 -10.83
CA VAL A 402 28.91 8.77 -12.22
C VAL A 402 28.88 10.30 -12.23
N PRO A 403 29.90 10.98 -12.76
CA PRO A 403 29.86 12.43 -12.92
C PRO A 403 28.86 12.80 -14.01
N ARG A 404 27.89 13.65 -13.68
CA ARG A 404 27.05 14.31 -14.68
C ARG A 404 27.93 15.26 -15.49
N SER A 405 28.18 14.94 -16.75
CA SER A 405 28.68 15.92 -17.72
C SER A 405 27.55 16.86 -18.11
N VAL A 406 27.66 18.10 -17.74
CA VAL A 406 26.85 19.22 -18.28
C VAL A 406 27.39 19.53 -19.67
N PRO A 407 26.57 19.61 -20.74
CA PRO A 407 27.03 20.12 -22.01
C PRO A 407 27.15 21.64 -21.95
N PRO A 408 28.13 22.27 -22.62
CA PRO A 408 28.25 23.69 -22.68
C PRO A 408 27.31 24.31 -23.72
N ASN A 409 26.71 25.44 -23.35
CA ASN A 409 25.97 26.48 -24.13
C ASN A 409 24.78 26.05 -25.01
#